data_5541eb661e699634fafce73b3b56ed91
#
_entry.id   5541eb661e699634fafce73b3b56ed91
#
_cell.length_a   1.000
_cell.length_b   1.000
_cell.length_c   1.000
_cell.angle_alpha   90.00
_cell.angle_beta   90.00
_cell.angle_gamma   90.00
#
_symmetry.space_group_name_H-M   'P 1'
#
loop_
_entity.id
_entity.type
_entity.pdbx_description
1 polymer ?
#
loop_
_entity_poly.entity_id
_entity_poly.type
_entity_poly.pdbx_seq_one_letter_code
_entity_poly.pdbx_strand_id
1 'polypeptide(L)'
;MPAFCFLFCVCENFNICYYQLPYYFMVITLIILVLSAVFFMSGKVRSDLVALCALISLLIFQILTPEEALSGFSNSVVIMMVGLFVVGGAIFQTGLAKMISSKILKLAGKSELRLFLLVMLVTSAIGAFVSNTGTVALMLPIVVSLAVSAGMNPSRLLMPLAFASSMGGMMTLIGTPPNLVIQNALTSAGFEPLSFFSFLPVGLICVTIGTLVLMPLTKWFLSKKGKKQEVNASGKSLNQLVKEYGLSSNLFRLRADTSSLLVGKTIIDLDVRRKYGLNILEVRRGDISQNRFLKTITQKLAEPDTVMQEQDVLYVTGEVESVERFAEDYLLEMLDGHTTEEAAKANNSLDFYDIGIAEIVLMPSSNLANRTVKDADLRGKFNVNVLGIRRKKEYILQDLGNEKMHSGDVLLVQGTWQDIARLSKEDADWVVLGQPLNEAAKVTLDYKAPVAAAIMVLMVVMMVFDFIPVAPVTAVMIAGVLMVITGCFRNVEAAYKTINWETIVLFAGMLPMSLALEKTGASEYISNSLVTGLGSYGPIVLMAGIYFTTSLMTMFISNTVTAVLMAPIAL
;
A
#
# COMPACT_ATOMS: atom_id res chain seq x y z
N MET A 1 -29.37 -10.23 33.81
CA MET A 1 -29.78 -9.06 34.59
C MET A 1 -29.74 -9.18 36.13
N PRO A 2 -29.41 -10.27 36.81
CA PRO A 2 -29.42 -10.27 38.29
C PRO A 2 -28.07 -9.99 38.98
N ALA A 3 -26.92 -10.14 38.32
CA ALA A 3 -25.64 -10.13 39.03
C ALA A 3 -25.00 -8.74 39.24
N PHE A 4 -25.31 -7.73 38.43
CA PHE A 4 -24.74 -6.39 38.57
C PHE A 4 -25.61 -5.43 39.40
N CYS A 5 -26.90 -5.71 39.53
CA CYS A 5 -27.78 -4.98 40.44
C CYS A 5 -27.44 -5.20 41.94
N PHE A 6 -26.72 -6.30 42.26
CA PHE A 6 -26.44 -6.66 43.68
C PHE A 6 -25.26 -5.86 44.27
N LEU A 7 -24.41 -5.25 43.47
CA LEU A 7 -23.25 -4.50 44.01
C LEU A 7 -23.56 -3.01 44.29
N PHE A 8 -24.69 -2.47 43.83
CA PHE A 8 -25.04 -1.06 44.00
C PHE A 8 -26.43 -0.79 44.60
N CYS A 9 -27.18 -1.82 44.96
CA CYS A 9 -28.49 -1.67 45.61
C CYS A 9 -28.36 -1.57 47.14
N VAL A 10 -27.77 -0.48 47.62
CA VAL A 10 -28.06 0.07 48.95
C VAL A 10 -28.69 1.45 48.72
N CYS A 11 -29.82 1.50 48.05
CA CYS A 11 -30.65 2.71 47.94
C CYS A 11 -32.11 2.36 48.15
N GLU A 12 -32.64 2.85 49.25
CA GLU A 12 -34.01 2.66 49.73
C GLU A 12 -35.13 3.28 48.86
N ASN A 13 -34.88 3.71 47.64
CA ASN A 13 -35.91 4.28 46.75
C ASN A 13 -35.82 3.79 45.32
N PHE A 14 -36.63 2.83 44.96
CA PHE A 14 -36.79 2.26 43.62
C PHE A 14 -37.04 3.28 42.50
N ASN A 15 -37.66 4.42 42.82
CA ASN A 15 -37.95 5.51 41.86
C ASN A 15 -36.70 6.34 41.49
N ILE A 16 -35.72 6.47 42.36
CA ILE A 16 -34.49 7.24 42.11
C ILE A 16 -33.55 6.44 41.20
N CYS A 17 -33.53 5.10 41.32
CA CYS A 17 -32.71 4.22 40.49
C CYS A 17 -33.15 4.24 38.99
N TYR A 18 -34.44 4.37 38.73
CA TYR A 18 -34.98 4.38 37.35
C TYR A 18 -34.65 5.67 36.57
N TYR A 19 -34.54 6.81 37.27
CA TYR A 19 -34.13 8.09 36.65
C TYR A 19 -32.63 8.28 36.56
N GLN A 20 -31.82 7.56 37.32
CA GLN A 20 -30.35 7.67 37.28
C GLN A 20 -29.69 6.73 36.26
N LEU A 21 -30.34 5.63 35.87
CA LEU A 21 -29.80 4.64 34.97
C LEU A 21 -29.41 5.21 33.58
N PRO A 22 -30.27 6.01 32.88
CA PRO A 22 -29.90 6.60 31.60
C PRO A 22 -28.74 7.61 31.71
N TYR A 23 -28.71 8.41 32.80
CA TYR A 23 -27.61 9.34 33.03
C TYR A 23 -26.26 8.62 33.28
N TYR A 24 -26.28 7.47 33.95
CA TYR A 24 -25.09 6.64 34.19
C TYR A 24 -24.53 6.09 32.87
N PHE A 25 -25.38 5.54 32.00
CA PHE A 25 -24.95 5.05 30.70
C PHE A 25 -24.41 6.17 29.81
N MET A 26 -25.05 7.34 29.83
CA MET A 26 -24.56 8.52 29.11
C MET A 26 -23.15 8.92 29.56
N VAL A 27 -22.91 9.00 30.88
CA VAL A 27 -21.60 9.35 31.43
C VAL A 27 -20.53 8.32 31.04
N ILE A 28 -20.84 7.01 31.12
CA ILE A 28 -19.91 5.96 30.70
C ILE A 28 -19.56 6.08 29.21
N THR A 29 -20.56 6.29 28.35
CA THR A 29 -20.35 6.46 26.91
C THR A 29 -19.44 7.65 26.63
N LEU A 30 -19.66 8.79 27.30
CA LEU A 30 -18.80 9.97 27.19
C LEU A 30 -17.38 9.70 27.68
N ILE A 31 -17.21 8.96 28.78
CA ILE A 31 -15.88 8.58 29.28
C ILE A 31 -15.16 7.68 28.25
N ILE A 32 -15.85 6.68 27.69
CA ILE A 32 -15.26 5.80 26.65
C ILE A 32 -14.86 6.63 25.44
N LEU A 33 -15.71 7.55 24.98
CA LEU A 33 -15.42 8.46 23.85
C LEU A 33 -14.18 9.32 24.13
N VAL A 34 -14.13 9.98 25.28
CA VAL A 34 -13.00 10.85 25.67
C VAL A 34 -11.71 10.04 25.82
N LEU A 35 -11.76 8.87 26.47
CA LEU A 35 -10.58 8.00 26.58
C LEU A 35 -10.11 7.54 25.21
N SER A 36 -11.02 7.14 24.32
CA SER A 36 -10.66 6.77 22.95
C SER A 36 -9.97 7.93 22.22
N ALA A 37 -10.50 9.15 22.33
CA ALA A 37 -9.89 10.34 21.75
C ALA A 37 -8.48 10.61 22.31
N VAL A 38 -8.28 10.49 23.63
CA VAL A 38 -6.98 10.65 24.30
C VAL A 38 -5.98 9.60 23.82
N PHE A 39 -6.40 8.32 23.71
CA PHE A 39 -5.52 7.26 23.22
C PHE A 39 -5.17 7.47 21.74
N PHE A 40 -6.10 7.91 20.89
CA PHE A 40 -5.82 8.28 19.51
C PHE A 40 -4.80 9.44 19.43
N MET A 41 -4.97 10.47 20.28
CA MET A 41 -4.03 11.61 20.33
C MET A 41 -2.64 11.20 20.83
N SER A 42 -2.54 10.22 21.71
CA SER A 42 -1.24 9.76 22.23
C SER A 42 -0.33 9.15 21.16
N GLY A 43 -0.93 8.58 20.07
CA GLY A 43 -0.22 7.92 18.99
C GLY A 43 0.60 6.68 19.40
N LYS A 44 0.55 6.29 20.69
CA LYS A 44 1.32 5.16 21.22
C LYS A 44 0.67 3.80 20.98
N VAL A 45 -0.64 3.80 20.78
CA VAL A 45 -1.45 2.60 20.53
C VAL A 45 -2.02 2.68 19.13
N ARG A 46 -2.06 1.57 18.41
CA ARG A 46 -2.65 1.50 17.07
C ARG A 46 -4.14 1.84 17.12
N SER A 47 -4.60 2.58 16.12
CA SER A 47 -5.97 3.09 16.05
C SER A 47 -7.03 1.98 16.04
N ASP A 48 -6.77 0.87 15.35
CA ASP A 48 -7.67 -0.29 15.30
C ASP A 48 -7.86 -0.94 16.69
N LEU A 49 -6.80 -1.03 17.48
CA LEU A 49 -6.88 -1.58 18.84
C LEU A 49 -7.68 -0.66 19.77
N VAL A 50 -7.49 0.66 19.68
CA VAL A 50 -8.28 1.61 20.48
C VAL A 50 -9.76 1.48 20.13
N ALA A 51 -10.11 1.38 18.85
CA ALA A 51 -11.49 1.20 18.39
C ALA A 51 -12.12 -0.09 18.91
N LEU A 52 -11.38 -1.20 18.85
CA LEU A 52 -11.84 -2.49 19.40
C LEU A 52 -12.00 -2.45 20.92
N CYS A 53 -11.08 -1.82 21.64
CA CYS A 53 -11.20 -1.64 23.10
C CYS A 53 -12.43 -0.81 23.46
N ALA A 54 -12.71 0.27 22.72
CA ALA A 54 -13.92 1.07 22.90
C ALA A 54 -15.18 0.23 22.66
N LEU A 55 -15.22 -0.52 21.56
CA LEU A 55 -16.34 -1.41 21.22
C LEU A 55 -16.59 -2.48 22.30
N ILE A 56 -15.51 -3.15 22.76
CA ILE A 56 -15.58 -4.14 23.83
C ILE A 56 -16.07 -3.49 25.13
N SER A 57 -15.63 -2.28 25.44
CA SER A 57 -16.10 -1.54 26.61
C SER A 57 -17.61 -1.27 26.54
N LEU A 58 -18.13 -0.86 25.38
CA LEU A 58 -19.57 -0.65 25.18
C LEU A 58 -20.38 -1.95 25.37
N LEU A 59 -19.82 -3.10 24.98
CA LEU A 59 -20.42 -4.42 25.22
C LEU A 59 -20.39 -4.80 26.70
N ILE A 60 -19.26 -4.63 27.38
CA ILE A 60 -19.10 -4.99 28.81
C ILE A 60 -20.06 -4.17 29.67
N PHE A 61 -20.20 -2.88 29.38
CA PHE A 61 -21.14 -2.01 30.09
C PHE A 61 -22.59 -2.16 29.62
N GLN A 62 -22.88 -3.10 28.69
CA GLN A 62 -24.22 -3.40 28.16
C GLN A 62 -24.94 -2.19 27.54
N ILE A 63 -24.18 -1.23 27.01
CA ILE A 63 -24.70 -0.07 26.28
C ILE A 63 -25.19 -0.54 24.91
N LEU A 64 -24.44 -1.42 24.25
CA LEU A 64 -24.81 -2.05 22.99
C LEU A 64 -25.00 -3.56 23.16
N THR A 65 -25.91 -4.12 22.37
CA THR A 65 -26.01 -5.57 22.18
C THR A 65 -24.89 -6.08 21.28
N PRO A 66 -24.57 -7.39 21.29
CA PRO A 66 -23.58 -7.94 20.37
C PRO A 66 -23.91 -7.68 18.88
N GLU A 67 -25.18 -7.75 18.50
CA GLU A 67 -25.63 -7.48 17.13
C GLU A 67 -25.37 -6.01 16.73
N GLU A 68 -25.69 -5.06 17.62
CA GLU A 68 -25.44 -3.64 17.42
C GLU A 68 -23.95 -3.32 17.37
N ALA A 69 -23.15 -3.92 18.24
CA ALA A 69 -21.71 -3.74 18.23
C ALA A 69 -21.07 -4.29 16.94
N LEU A 70 -21.55 -5.42 16.43
CA LEU A 70 -21.05 -6.02 15.20
C LEU A 70 -21.63 -5.39 13.93
N SER A 71 -22.68 -4.57 14.03
CA SER A 71 -23.30 -3.89 12.89
C SER A 71 -22.32 -3.03 12.09
N GLY A 72 -21.29 -2.49 12.75
CA GLY A 72 -20.22 -1.75 12.09
C GLY A 72 -19.44 -2.59 11.06
N PHE A 73 -19.23 -3.87 11.32
CA PHE A 73 -18.50 -4.78 10.41
C PHE A 73 -19.34 -5.19 9.20
N SER A 74 -20.66 -5.15 9.28
CA SER A 74 -21.59 -5.38 8.17
C SER A 74 -22.06 -4.11 7.48
N ASN A 75 -21.55 -2.95 7.89
CA ASN A 75 -21.91 -1.67 7.30
C ASN A 75 -21.49 -1.57 5.84
N SER A 76 -22.40 -1.12 4.97
CA SER A 76 -22.18 -0.98 3.53
C SER A 76 -20.97 -0.10 3.19
N VAL A 77 -20.70 0.94 3.99
CA VAL A 77 -19.55 1.83 3.80
C VAL A 77 -18.23 1.12 4.08
N VAL A 78 -18.16 0.28 5.11
CA VAL A 78 -16.96 -0.49 5.44
C VAL A 78 -16.67 -1.50 4.31
N ILE A 79 -17.69 -2.18 3.80
CA ILE A 79 -17.56 -3.10 2.67
C ILE A 79 -17.13 -2.35 1.40
N MET A 80 -17.72 -1.18 1.14
CA MET A 80 -17.33 -0.32 0.02
C MET A 80 -15.87 0.12 0.11
N MET A 81 -15.37 0.46 1.30
CA MET A 81 -13.96 0.82 1.51
C MET A 81 -13.01 -0.35 1.17
N VAL A 82 -13.36 -1.59 1.51
CA VAL A 82 -12.58 -2.77 1.12
C VAL A 82 -12.45 -2.84 -0.41
N GLY A 83 -13.56 -2.73 -1.13
CA GLY A 83 -13.56 -2.72 -2.59
C GLY A 83 -12.75 -1.56 -3.19
N LEU A 84 -12.85 -0.36 -2.61
CA LEU A 84 -12.08 0.81 -3.05
C LEU A 84 -10.57 0.65 -2.84
N PHE A 85 -10.14 0.02 -1.75
CA PHE A 85 -8.72 -0.31 -1.56
C PHE A 85 -8.22 -1.28 -2.65
N VAL A 86 -9.04 -2.26 -3.04
CA VAL A 86 -8.71 -3.17 -4.13
C VAL A 86 -8.64 -2.42 -5.47
N VAL A 87 -9.63 -1.61 -5.81
CA VAL A 87 -9.62 -0.82 -7.06
C VAL A 87 -8.43 0.14 -7.09
N GLY A 88 -8.17 0.88 -6.01
CA GLY A 88 -7.01 1.76 -5.88
C GLY A 88 -5.69 1.02 -6.02
N GLY A 89 -5.59 -0.15 -5.39
CA GLY A 89 -4.43 -1.04 -5.50
C GLY A 89 -4.18 -1.53 -6.92
N ALA A 90 -5.24 -1.86 -7.67
CA ALA A 90 -5.14 -2.27 -9.07
C ALA A 90 -4.63 -1.13 -9.97
N ILE A 91 -5.12 0.10 -9.77
CA ILE A 91 -4.64 1.31 -10.46
C ILE A 91 -3.13 1.49 -10.23
N PHE A 92 -2.67 1.16 -9.03
CA PHE A 92 -1.27 1.19 -8.63
C PHE A 92 -0.46 0.10 -9.34
N GLN A 93 -0.87 -1.16 -9.22
CA GLN A 93 -0.14 -2.32 -9.77
C GLN A 93 -0.11 -2.35 -11.29
N THR A 94 -1.15 -1.85 -11.96
CA THR A 94 -1.18 -1.72 -13.42
C THR A 94 -0.39 -0.51 -13.93
N GLY A 95 0.14 0.34 -13.05
CA GLY A 95 0.88 1.53 -13.45
C GLY A 95 0.03 2.58 -14.20
N LEU A 96 -1.30 2.47 -14.20
CA LEU A 96 -2.20 3.39 -14.90
C LEU A 96 -1.93 4.84 -14.49
N ALA A 97 -1.91 5.13 -13.19
CA ALA A 97 -1.65 6.46 -12.69
C ALA A 97 -0.23 6.95 -13.05
N LYS A 98 0.79 6.07 -13.03
CA LYS A 98 2.16 6.36 -13.46
C LYS A 98 2.23 6.71 -14.95
N MET A 99 1.53 5.95 -15.77
CA MET A 99 1.50 6.17 -17.23
C MET A 99 0.84 7.52 -17.58
N ILE A 100 -0.30 7.82 -16.95
CA ILE A 100 -1.02 9.10 -17.17
C ILE A 100 -0.16 10.26 -16.69
N SER A 101 0.33 10.22 -15.44
CA SER A 101 1.12 11.30 -14.84
C SER A 101 2.40 11.57 -15.61
N SER A 102 3.15 10.53 -15.99
CA SER A 102 4.43 10.70 -16.71
C SER A 102 4.25 11.35 -18.07
N LYS A 103 3.18 11.01 -18.81
CA LYS A 103 2.86 11.64 -20.10
C LYS A 103 2.50 13.11 -19.93
N ILE A 104 1.62 13.43 -18.97
CA ILE A 104 1.16 14.81 -18.76
C ILE A 104 2.29 15.70 -18.23
N LEU A 105 3.07 15.21 -17.27
CA LEU A 105 4.15 15.98 -16.67
C LEU A 105 5.31 16.25 -17.65
N LYS A 106 5.54 15.38 -18.64
CA LYS A 106 6.50 15.65 -19.72
C LYS A 106 6.15 16.89 -20.54
N LEU A 107 4.87 17.28 -20.61
CA LEU A 107 4.42 18.51 -21.27
C LEU A 107 4.90 19.79 -20.59
N ALA A 108 5.31 19.73 -19.34
CA ALA A 108 5.85 20.88 -18.59
C ALA A 108 7.16 21.41 -19.20
N GLY A 109 7.94 20.55 -19.85
CA GLY A 109 9.27 20.87 -20.34
C GLY A 109 10.20 21.33 -19.19
N LYS A 110 10.97 22.39 -19.43
CA LYS A 110 11.89 22.97 -18.42
C LYS A 110 11.29 24.13 -17.62
N SER A 111 10.00 24.44 -17.79
CA SER A 111 9.35 25.55 -17.10
C SER A 111 8.93 25.17 -15.69
N GLU A 112 9.52 25.83 -14.69
CA GLU A 112 9.20 25.65 -13.28
C GLU A 112 7.71 25.85 -12.96
N LEU A 113 7.13 26.93 -13.49
CA LEU A 113 5.73 27.28 -13.28
C LEU A 113 4.80 26.20 -13.85
N ARG A 114 5.06 25.76 -15.09
CA ARG A 114 4.25 24.71 -15.73
C ARG A 114 4.36 23.38 -14.99
N LEU A 115 5.57 23.03 -14.55
CA LEU A 115 5.79 21.80 -13.79
C LEU A 115 5.04 21.84 -12.46
N PHE A 116 5.09 22.98 -11.74
CA PHE A 116 4.34 23.16 -10.49
C PHE A 116 2.83 23.01 -10.72
N LEU A 117 2.26 23.72 -11.69
CA LEU A 117 0.82 23.67 -11.99
C LEU A 117 0.38 22.28 -12.42
N LEU A 118 1.16 21.59 -13.26
CA LEU A 118 0.85 20.23 -13.72
C LEU A 118 0.99 19.21 -12.58
N VAL A 119 1.97 19.37 -11.68
CA VAL A 119 2.07 18.53 -10.49
C VAL A 119 0.83 18.69 -9.61
N MET A 120 0.41 19.93 -9.33
CA MET A 120 -0.81 20.19 -8.55
C MET A 120 -2.05 19.56 -9.19
N LEU A 121 -2.25 19.81 -10.48
CA LEU A 121 -3.43 19.33 -11.21
C LEU A 121 -3.46 17.80 -11.34
N VAL A 122 -2.37 17.20 -11.79
CA VAL A 122 -2.30 15.74 -12.01
C VAL A 122 -2.39 14.98 -10.70
N THR A 123 -1.70 15.46 -9.66
CA THR A 123 -1.74 14.83 -8.35
C THR A 123 -3.13 14.91 -7.73
N SER A 124 -3.80 16.07 -7.83
CA SER A 124 -5.17 16.21 -7.34
C SER A 124 -6.16 15.34 -8.12
N ALA A 125 -6.01 15.23 -9.44
CA ALA A 125 -6.85 14.37 -10.26
C ALA A 125 -6.68 12.88 -9.91
N ILE A 126 -5.45 12.42 -9.65
CA ILE A 126 -5.20 11.04 -9.22
C ILE A 126 -5.71 10.84 -7.78
N GLY A 127 -5.46 11.79 -6.87
CA GLY A 127 -5.93 11.75 -5.49
C GLY A 127 -7.45 11.71 -5.34
N ALA A 128 -8.19 12.15 -6.36
CA ALA A 128 -9.64 12.04 -6.38
C ALA A 128 -10.16 10.58 -6.44
N PHE A 129 -9.33 9.64 -6.91
CA PHE A 129 -9.72 8.23 -7.10
C PHE A 129 -8.82 7.25 -6.33
N VAL A 130 -7.66 7.71 -5.88
CA VAL A 130 -6.65 6.88 -5.18
C VAL A 130 -6.35 7.51 -3.82
N SER A 131 -6.09 6.68 -2.82
CA SER A 131 -5.77 7.20 -1.48
C SER A 131 -4.60 8.21 -1.51
N ASN A 132 -4.64 9.20 -0.61
CA ASN A 132 -3.63 10.26 -0.52
C ASN A 132 -2.20 9.68 -0.42
N THR A 133 -1.99 8.71 0.47
CA THR A 133 -0.68 8.07 0.66
C THR A 133 -0.21 7.36 -0.61
N GLY A 134 -1.12 6.63 -1.26
CA GLY A 134 -0.82 5.95 -2.53
C GLY A 134 -0.45 6.93 -3.63
N THR A 135 -1.20 8.02 -3.77
CA THR A 135 -0.93 9.07 -4.76
C THR A 135 0.44 9.70 -4.53
N VAL A 136 0.80 10.06 -3.29
CA VAL A 136 2.12 10.61 -2.97
C VAL A 136 3.23 9.60 -3.27
N ALA A 137 3.10 8.36 -2.84
CA ALA A 137 4.11 7.32 -3.05
C ALA A 137 4.39 7.08 -4.54
N LEU A 138 3.35 7.12 -5.38
CA LEU A 138 3.47 6.97 -6.83
C LEU A 138 4.10 8.20 -7.50
N MET A 139 3.64 9.39 -7.12
CA MET A 139 4.05 10.63 -7.78
C MET A 139 5.45 11.09 -7.36
N LEU A 140 5.89 10.75 -6.14
CA LEU A 140 7.14 11.18 -5.57
C LEU A 140 8.36 10.89 -6.47
N PRO A 141 8.62 9.65 -6.94
CA PRO A 141 9.77 9.38 -7.80
C PRO A 141 9.68 10.09 -9.15
N ILE A 142 8.47 10.26 -9.70
CA ILE A 142 8.25 10.93 -10.98
C ILE A 142 8.57 12.43 -10.84
N VAL A 143 8.04 13.07 -9.79
CA VAL A 143 8.23 14.50 -9.54
C VAL A 143 9.68 14.81 -9.21
N VAL A 144 10.36 13.98 -8.41
CA VAL A 144 11.80 14.13 -8.11
C VAL A 144 12.63 14.02 -9.38
N SER A 145 12.39 13.00 -10.21
CA SER A 145 13.11 12.81 -11.47
C SER A 145 12.94 14.00 -12.42
N LEU A 146 11.73 14.53 -12.54
CA LEU A 146 11.43 15.67 -13.41
C LEU A 146 12.01 16.97 -12.86
N ALA A 147 11.97 17.18 -11.54
CA ALA A 147 12.59 18.35 -10.91
C ALA A 147 14.11 18.39 -11.16
N VAL A 148 14.77 17.25 -10.97
CA VAL A 148 16.22 17.11 -11.25
C VAL A 148 16.51 17.34 -12.73
N SER A 149 15.73 16.78 -13.64
CA SER A 149 15.87 16.96 -15.09
C SER A 149 15.65 18.41 -15.53
N ALA A 150 14.80 19.14 -14.81
CA ALA A 150 14.56 20.58 -15.02
C ALA A 150 15.60 21.49 -14.33
N GLY A 151 16.57 20.91 -13.61
CA GLY A 151 17.57 21.67 -12.85
C GLY A 151 17.03 22.36 -11.60
N MET A 152 15.90 21.88 -11.06
CA MET A 152 15.22 22.43 -9.90
C MET A 152 15.49 21.61 -8.63
N ASN A 153 15.37 22.26 -7.47
CA ASN A 153 15.39 21.55 -6.19
C ASN A 153 14.06 20.78 -6.01
N PRO A 154 14.10 19.44 -5.90
CA PRO A 154 12.89 18.61 -5.71
C PRO A 154 12.02 19.05 -4.52
N SER A 155 12.63 19.53 -3.42
CA SER A 155 11.91 19.97 -2.21
C SER A 155 10.82 21.01 -2.50
N ARG A 156 10.96 21.80 -3.56
CA ARG A 156 9.98 22.83 -3.97
C ARG A 156 8.68 22.24 -4.53
N LEU A 157 8.71 20.98 -4.96
CA LEU A 157 7.56 20.27 -5.52
C LEU A 157 7.01 19.21 -4.58
N LEU A 158 7.79 18.73 -3.60
CA LEU A 158 7.37 17.65 -2.71
C LEU A 158 6.29 18.09 -1.72
N MET A 159 6.40 19.31 -1.17
CA MET A 159 5.37 19.87 -0.29
C MET A 159 4.06 20.11 -1.05
N PRO A 160 4.06 20.80 -2.21
CA PRO A 160 2.88 20.92 -3.07
C PRO A 160 2.26 19.57 -3.46
N LEU A 161 3.08 18.58 -3.74
CA LEU A 161 2.64 17.21 -4.06
C LEU A 161 1.77 16.62 -2.93
N ALA A 162 2.23 16.73 -1.68
CA ALA A 162 1.50 16.21 -0.52
C ALA A 162 0.15 16.94 -0.33
N PHE A 163 0.14 18.26 -0.44
CA PHE A 163 -1.09 19.04 -0.35
C PHE A 163 -2.05 18.77 -1.51
N ALA A 164 -1.54 18.66 -2.74
CA ALA A 164 -2.36 18.35 -3.91
C ALA A 164 -3.03 16.98 -3.80
N SER A 165 -2.32 15.98 -3.26
CA SER A 165 -2.90 14.66 -2.99
C SER A 165 -4.07 14.74 -2.00
N SER A 166 -3.88 15.47 -0.89
CA SER A 166 -4.93 15.63 0.13
C SER A 166 -6.13 16.43 -0.40
N MET A 167 -5.89 17.52 -1.14
CA MET A 167 -6.95 18.30 -1.78
C MET A 167 -7.68 17.52 -2.87
N GLY A 168 -6.97 16.66 -3.59
CA GLY A 168 -7.58 15.74 -4.55
C GLY A 168 -8.57 14.79 -3.91
N GLY A 169 -8.22 14.22 -2.75
CA GLY A 169 -9.11 13.34 -1.99
C GLY A 169 -10.43 13.96 -1.57
N MET A 170 -10.52 15.31 -1.53
CA MET A 170 -11.75 16.03 -1.25
C MET A 170 -12.66 16.21 -2.48
N MET A 171 -12.26 15.78 -3.68
CA MET A 171 -13.02 16.08 -4.91
C MET A 171 -14.14 15.07 -5.18
N THR A 172 -14.04 13.86 -4.67
CA THR A 172 -15.02 12.80 -4.90
C THR A 172 -15.43 12.12 -3.60
N LEU A 173 -16.56 11.44 -3.61
CA LEU A 173 -17.03 10.67 -2.47
C LEU A 173 -16.03 9.59 -2.03
N ILE A 174 -15.31 8.99 -2.97
CA ILE A 174 -14.39 7.86 -2.74
C ILE A 174 -12.92 8.26 -2.57
N GLY A 175 -12.58 9.52 -2.79
CA GLY A 175 -11.18 9.98 -2.78
C GLY A 175 -10.49 9.84 -1.42
N THR A 176 -11.27 9.92 -0.33
CA THR A 176 -10.75 9.74 1.03
C THR A 176 -11.81 9.13 1.96
N PRO A 177 -11.41 8.24 2.90
CA PRO A 177 -12.32 7.61 3.85
C PRO A 177 -13.23 8.57 4.64
N PRO A 178 -12.78 9.74 5.12
CA PRO A 178 -13.64 10.70 5.81
C PRO A 178 -14.93 11.06 5.07
N ASN A 179 -14.89 11.17 3.74
CA ASN A 179 -16.08 11.50 2.95
C ASN A 179 -17.17 10.44 3.09
N LEU A 180 -16.76 9.16 3.12
CA LEU A 180 -17.67 8.03 3.30
C LEU A 180 -18.25 7.97 4.72
N VAL A 181 -17.47 8.39 5.73
CA VAL A 181 -17.95 8.49 7.12
C VAL A 181 -19.10 9.50 7.21
N ILE A 182 -18.88 10.69 6.66
CA ILE A 182 -19.89 11.74 6.65
C ILE A 182 -21.13 11.31 5.86
N GLN A 183 -20.93 10.64 4.72
CA GLN A 183 -22.02 10.04 3.94
C GLN A 183 -22.85 9.07 4.78
N ASN A 184 -22.19 8.15 5.49
CA ASN A 184 -22.88 7.20 6.35
C ASN A 184 -23.62 7.88 7.50
N ALA A 185 -23.00 8.86 8.13
CA ALA A 185 -23.60 9.59 9.23
C ALA A 185 -24.86 10.36 8.77
N LEU A 186 -24.80 11.03 7.61
CA LEU A 186 -25.95 11.72 7.00
C LEU A 186 -27.10 10.74 6.70
N THR A 187 -26.81 9.62 6.06
CA THR A 187 -27.84 8.63 5.72
C THR A 187 -28.43 7.96 6.95
N SER A 188 -27.63 7.71 7.98
CA SER A 188 -28.13 7.19 9.28
C SER A 188 -29.01 8.18 10.01
N ALA A 189 -28.77 9.48 9.85
CA ALA A 189 -29.62 10.54 10.39
C ALA A 189 -30.88 10.84 9.54
N GLY A 190 -31.12 10.06 8.46
CA GLY A 190 -32.31 10.18 7.61
C GLY A 190 -32.22 11.24 6.52
N PHE A 191 -31.04 11.82 6.28
CA PHE A 191 -30.83 12.76 5.17
C PHE A 191 -30.57 12.01 3.86
N GLU A 192 -30.80 12.69 2.74
CA GLU A 192 -30.51 12.15 1.41
C GLU A 192 -29.00 11.89 1.23
N PRO A 193 -28.61 10.77 0.56
CA PRO A 193 -27.21 10.47 0.31
C PRO A 193 -26.58 11.50 -0.61
N LEU A 194 -25.33 11.85 -0.35
CA LEU A 194 -24.54 12.72 -1.21
C LEU A 194 -24.22 11.99 -2.53
N SER A 195 -24.27 12.71 -3.64
CA SER A 195 -23.85 12.18 -4.94
C SER A 195 -22.34 12.03 -5.02
N PHE A 196 -21.87 11.27 -6.00
CA PHE A 196 -20.44 10.99 -6.20
C PHE A 196 -19.58 12.27 -6.28
N PHE A 197 -20.08 13.32 -6.92
CA PHE A 197 -19.40 14.60 -7.13
C PHE A 197 -19.89 15.75 -6.23
N SER A 198 -20.64 15.46 -5.16
CA SER A 198 -21.11 16.53 -4.23
C SER A 198 -19.97 17.35 -3.63
N PHE A 199 -18.81 16.73 -3.45
CA PHE A 199 -17.61 17.38 -2.91
C PHE A 199 -16.80 18.16 -3.96
N LEU A 200 -17.05 17.95 -5.27
CA LEU A 200 -16.24 18.50 -6.36
C LEU A 200 -16.13 20.03 -6.34
N PRO A 201 -17.20 20.80 -6.13
CA PRO A 201 -17.11 22.27 -6.12
C PRO A 201 -16.15 22.77 -5.03
N VAL A 202 -16.29 22.24 -3.82
CA VAL A 202 -15.42 22.61 -2.69
C VAL A 202 -13.99 22.16 -2.94
N GLY A 203 -13.78 20.92 -3.43
CA GLY A 203 -12.47 20.39 -3.79
C GLY A 203 -11.75 21.22 -4.85
N LEU A 204 -12.46 21.67 -5.90
CA LEU A 204 -11.89 22.55 -6.92
C LEU A 204 -11.47 23.91 -6.37
N ILE A 205 -12.29 24.52 -5.50
CA ILE A 205 -11.96 25.77 -4.82
C ILE A 205 -10.70 25.57 -3.97
N CYS A 206 -10.63 24.49 -3.17
CA CYS A 206 -9.46 24.20 -2.34
C CYS A 206 -8.19 23.97 -3.18
N VAL A 207 -8.27 23.22 -4.28
CA VAL A 207 -7.13 23.01 -5.19
C VAL A 207 -6.68 24.32 -5.81
N THR A 208 -7.62 25.18 -6.25
CA THR A 208 -7.30 26.46 -6.88
C THR A 208 -6.63 27.41 -5.89
N ILE A 209 -7.26 27.63 -4.72
CA ILE A 209 -6.72 28.50 -3.67
C ILE A 209 -5.39 27.92 -3.14
N GLY A 210 -5.33 26.63 -2.88
CA GLY A 210 -4.12 25.94 -2.44
C GLY A 210 -2.97 26.11 -3.43
N THR A 211 -3.24 25.98 -4.73
CA THR A 211 -2.25 26.22 -5.79
C THR A 211 -1.73 27.66 -5.78
N LEU A 212 -2.64 28.63 -5.68
CA LEU A 212 -2.29 30.07 -5.63
C LEU A 212 -1.47 30.43 -4.38
N VAL A 213 -1.77 29.84 -3.23
CA VAL A 213 -1.05 30.08 -1.96
C VAL A 213 0.27 29.34 -1.93
N LEU A 214 0.30 28.05 -2.32
CA LEU A 214 1.52 27.23 -2.25
C LEU A 214 2.60 27.70 -3.24
N MET A 215 2.21 28.26 -4.38
CA MET A 215 3.16 28.72 -5.37
C MET A 215 4.13 29.81 -4.83
N PRO A 216 3.67 30.95 -4.28
CA PRO A 216 4.58 31.94 -3.69
C PRO A 216 5.24 31.43 -2.41
N LEU A 217 4.54 30.64 -1.60
CA LEU A 217 5.04 30.12 -0.33
C LEU A 217 6.26 29.20 -0.55
N THR A 218 6.18 28.26 -1.46
CA THR A 218 7.31 27.37 -1.79
C THR A 218 8.47 28.12 -2.42
N LYS A 219 8.18 29.15 -3.22
CA LYS A 219 9.21 30.00 -3.80
C LYS A 219 9.93 30.81 -2.73
N TRP A 220 9.23 31.28 -1.72
CA TRP A 220 9.79 32.10 -0.64
C TRP A 220 10.56 31.27 0.39
N PHE A 221 9.95 30.19 0.91
CA PHE A 221 10.56 29.37 1.98
C PHE A 221 11.61 28.37 1.47
N LEU A 222 11.42 27.79 0.27
CA LEU A 222 12.27 26.71 -0.26
C LEU A 222 13.25 27.20 -1.34
N SER A 223 13.35 28.53 -1.56
CA SER A 223 14.21 29.12 -2.57
C SER A 223 15.70 29.21 -2.17
N LYS A 224 16.06 28.87 -0.93
CA LYS A 224 17.48 28.80 -0.57
C LYS A 224 18.15 27.80 -1.48
N LYS A 225 19.07 28.27 -2.33
CA LYS A 225 19.99 27.43 -3.11
C LYS A 225 20.66 26.45 -2.14
N GLY A 226 20.07 25.29 -1.95
CA GLY A 226 20.81 24.16 -1.44
C GLY A 226 22.01 24.03 -2.37
N LYS A 227 23.23 23.98 -1.83
CA LYS A 227 24.40 23.50 -2.55
C LYS A 227 23.89 22.33 -3.39
N LYS A 228 24.30 22.26 -4.66
CA LYS A 228 24.15 21.06 -5.48
C LYS A 228 24.64 19.88 -4.63
N GLN A 229 23.79 19.34 -3.79
CA GLN A 229 23.88 17.95 -3.45
C GLN A 229 23.50 17.31 -4.79
N GLU A 230 24.52 16.94 -5.51
CA GLU A 230 24.43 15.77 -6.35
C GLU A 230 23.86 14.71 -5.41
N VAL A 231 22.56 14.55 -5.47
CA VAL A 231 21.92 13.31 -5.02
C VAL A 231 22.43 12.31 -6.06
N ASN A 232 23.64 11.87 -5.84
CA ASN A 232 24.10 10.59 -6.30
C ASN A 232 23.21 9.55 -5.60
N ALA A 233 21.94 9.51 -5.99
CA ALA A 233 21.14 8.32 -5.94
C ALA A 233 21.77 7.36 -6.95
N SER A 234 23.02 7.00 -6.72
CA SER A 234 23.76 6.05 -7.54
C SER A 234 23.42 4.62 -7.14
N GLY A 235 22.11 4.32 -7.12
CA GLY A 235 21.65 2.97 -7.31
C GLY A 235 21.56 2.74 -8.82
N LYS A 236 22.25 1.73 -9.32
CA LYS A 236 22.10 1.29 -10.69
C LYS A 236 20.68 0.79 -10.90
N SER A 237 20.08 1.04 -12.08
CA SER A 237 18.77 0.46 -12.38
C SER A 237 18.86 -1.06 -12.48
N LEU A 238 17.75 -1.77 -12.22
CA LEU A 238 17.69 -3.24 -12.33
C LEU A 238 18.25 -3.75 -13.67
N ASN A 239 17.88 -3.09 -14.76
CA ASN A 239 18.39 -3.44 -16.10
C ASN A 239 19.91 -3.21 -16.26
N GLN A 240 20.46 -2.21 -15.56
CA GLN A 240 21.91 -2.00 -15.54
C GLN A 240 22.62 -3.09 -14.76
N LEU A 241 22.07 -3.49 -13.60
CA LEU A 241 22.62 -4.58 -12.79
C LEU A 241 22.60 -5.90 -13.58
N VAL A 242 21.48 -6.25 -14.20
CA VAL A 242 21.35 -7.43 -15.06
C VAL A 242 22.42 -7.44 -16.17
N LYS A 243 22.64 -6.29 -16.83
CA LYS A 243 23.62 -6.16 -17.90
C LYS A 243 25.06 -6.20 -17.42
N GLU A 244 25.40 -5.52 -16.33
CA GLU A 244 26.77 -5.46 -15.80
C GLU A 244 27.24 -6.78 -15.21
N TYR A 245 26.35 -7.53 -14.53
CA TYR A 245 26.66 -8.85 -14.01
C TYR A 245 26.44 -9.96 -15.04
N GLY A 246 26.09 -9.64 -16.29
CA GLY A 246 25.91 -10.63 -17.36
C GLY A 246 24.82 -11.66 -17.07
N LEU A 247 23.84 -11.34 -16.21
CA LEU A 247 22.79 -12.31 -15.84
C LEU A 247 21.95 -12.72 -17.03
N SER A 248 21.79 -11.85 -18.03
CA SER A 248 20.98 -12.14 -19.24
C SER A 248 21.59 -13.23 -20.12
N SER A 249 22.92 -13.42 -20.07
CA SER A 249 23.61 -14.40 -20.92
C SER A 249 23.69 -15.78 -20.29
N ASN A 250 23.48 -15.88 -18.96
CA ASN A 250 23.65 -17.11 -18.19
C ASN A 250 22.39 -17.54 -17.46
N LEU A 251 21.23 -16.95 -17.77
CA LEU A 251 19.94 -17.27 -17.19
C LEU A 251 19.04 -17.95 -18.21
N PHE A 252 18.53 -19.12 -17.87
CA PHE A 252 17.68 -19.95 -18.71
C PHE A 252 16.38 -20.29 -18.00
N ARG A 253 15.30 -20.41 -18.79
CA ARG A 253 13.98 -20.81 -18.30
C ARG A 253 13.67 -22.22 -18.77
N LEU A 254 13.44 -23.10 -17.81
CA LEU A 254 13.11 -24.50 -18.05
C LEU A 254 11.71 -24.78 -17.53
N ARG A 255 10.84 -25.38 -18.36
CA ARG A 255 9.49 -25.77 -17.96
C ARG A 255 9.43 -27.25 -17.66
N ALA A 256 8.87 -27.60 -16.52
CA ALA A 256 8.52 -28.97 -16.18
C ALA A 256 7.16 -29.33 -16.80
N ASP A 257 7.15 -30.17 -17.84
CA ASP A 257 5.92 -30.69 -18.43
C ASP A 257 5.43 -31.91 -17.64
N THR A 258 4.23 -32.40 -17.97
CA THR A 258 3.59 -33.59 -17.36
C THR A 258 4.46 -34.84 -17.41
N SER A 259 5.34 -34.94 -18.42
CA SER A 259 6.31 -36.04 -18.59
C SER A 259 7.62 -35.85 -17.83
N SER A 260 7.81 -34.74 -17.15
CA SER A 260 9.09 -34.41 -16.50
C SER A 260 9.35 -35.29 -15.29
N LEU A 261 10.55 -35.86 -15.22
CA LEU A 261 11.04 -36.65 -14.09
C LEU A 261 11.35 -35.81 -12.84
N LEU A 262 11.13 -34.50 -12.94
CA LEU A 262 11.38 -33.51 -11.89
C LEU A 262 10.18 -33.35 -10.95
N VAL A 263 8.97 -33.65 -11.45
CA VAL A 263 7.72 -33.51 -10.68
C VAL A 263 7.73 -34.39 -9.44
N GLY A 264 7.37 -33.80 -8.29
CA GLY A 264 7.33 -34.47 -6.99
C GLY A 264 8.66 -34.55 -6.25
N LYS A 265 9.79 -34.13 -6.86
CA LYS A 265 11.10 -34.06 -6.20
C LYS A 265 11.33 -32.70 -5.56
N THR A 266 12.12 -32.68 -4.50
CA THR A 266 12.58 -31.42 -3.89
C THR A 266 13.87 -30.93 -4.57
N ILE A 267 14.14 -29.62 -4.47
CA ILE A 267 15.39 -29.05 -5.03
C ILE A 267 16.63 -29.70 -4.39
N ILE A 268 16.56 -30.04 -3.11
CA ILE A 268 17.68 -30.72 -2.43
C ILE A 268 17.92 -32.14 -2.99
N ASP A 269 16.84 -32.89 -3.30
CA ASP A 269 16.97 -34.25 -3.86
C ASP A 269 17.56 -34.24 -5.27
N LEU A 270 17.39 -33.16 -6.00
CA LEU A 270 17.92 -33.00 -7.35
C LEU A 270 19.43 -32.76 -7.35
N ASP A 271 19.97 -32.19 -6.26
CA ASP A 271 21.41 -31.85 -6.09
C ASP A 271 22.00 -31.18 -7.36
N VAL A 272 21.20 -30.25 -7.95
CA VAL A 272 21.49 -29.64 -9.26
C VAL A 272 22.83 -28.94 -9.27
N ARG A 273 23.21 -28.33 -8.14
CA ARG A 273 24.44 -27.58 -8.02
C ARG A 273 25.67 -28.51 -8.10
N ARG A 274 25.59 -29.67 -7.45
CA ARG A 274 26.72 -30.61 -7.40
C ARG A 274 26.85 -31.42 -8.68
N LYS A 275 25.70 -31.81 -9.29
CA LYS A 275 25.70 -32.68 -10.49
C LYS A 275 25.97 -31.90 -11.78
N TYR A 276 25.42 -30.68 -11.89
CA TYR A 276 25.43 -29.92 -13.13
C TYR A 276 26.14 -28.56 -13.00
N GLY A 277 26.53 -28.12 -11.79
CA GLY A 277 27.09 -26.77 -11.58
C GLY A 277 26.10 -25.63 -11.72
N LEU A 278 24.79 -25.93 -11.73
CA LEU A 278 23.73 -24.96 -11.96
C LEU A 278 23.15 -24.43 -10.65
N ASN A 279 22.66 -23.18 -10.67
CA ASN A 279 21.90 -22.62 -9.57
C ASN A 279 20.47 -22.33 -10.00
N ILE A 280 19.49 -22.89 -9.28
CA ILE A 280 18.07 -22.53 -9.44
C ILE A 280 17.83 -21.27 -8.60
N LEU A 281 17.41 -20.19 -9.24
CA LEU A 281 17.18 -18.89 -8.62
C LEU A 281 15.76 -18.77 -8.07
N GLU A 282 14.78 -19.10 -8.91
CA GLU A 282 13.37 -19.03 -8.59
C GLU A 282 12.55 -20.08 -9.32
N VAL A 283 11.42 -20.41 -8.75
CA VAL A 283 10.41 -21.28 -9.36
C VAL A 283 9.15 -20.45 -9.56
N ARG A 284 8.68 -20.35 -10.80
CA ARG A 284 7.41 -19.72 -11.14
C ARG A 284 6.36 -20.78 -11.36
N ARG A 285 5.33 -20.70 -10.57
CA ARG A 285 4.17 -21.58 -10.66
C ARG A 285 3.02 -20.84 -11.30
N GLY A 286 2.55 -21.31 -12.46
CA GLY A 286 1.38 -20.81 -13.14
C GLY A 286 0.15 -21.65 -12.78
N ASP A 287 -1.00 -21.03 -12.57
CA ASP A 287 -2.24 -21.76 -12.43
C ASP A 287 -2.64 -22.35 -13.79
N ILE A 288 -3.04 -23.64 -13.79
CA ILE A 288 -3.34 -24.47 -14.99
C ILE A 288 -4.60 -24.00 -15.73
N SER A 289 -5.22 -22.90 -15.28
CA SER A 289 -6.38 -22.34 -15.95
C SER A 289 -6.06 -21.99 -17.40
N GLN A 290 -6.65 -22.71 -18.34
CA GLN A 290 -6.56 -22.48 -19.80
C GLN A 290 -7.06 -21.09 -20.22
N ASN A 291 -7.67 -20.34 -19.33
CA ASN A 291 -8.16 -18.99 -19.59
C ASN A 291 -7.02 -17.96 -19.51
N ARG A 292 -6.71 -17.39 -20.66
CA ARG A 292 -5.70 -16.32 -20.85
C ARG A 292 -5.87 -15.12 -19.90
N PHE A 293 -7.05 -14.96 -19.30
CA PHE A 293 -7.40 -13.86 -18.38
C PHE A 293 -7.16 -14.19 -16.90
N LEU A 294 -7.02 -15.47 -16.52
CA LEU A 294 -6.91 -15.94 -15.12
C LEU A 294 -5.50 -16.44 -14.77
N LYS A 295 -4.47 -16.14 -15.56
CA LYS A 295 -3.11 -16.56 -15.27
C LYS A 295 -2.60 -15.88 -13.99
N THR A 296 -2.62 -16.64 -12.90
CA THR A 296 -1.92 -16.29 -11.66
C THR A 296 -0.51 -16.87 -11.72
N ILE A 297 0.51 -16.03 -11.64
CA ILE A 297 1.91 -16.46 -11.57
C ILE A 297 2.40 -16.19 -10.16
N THR A 298 2.72 -17.25 -9.43
CA THR A 298 3.34 -17.14 -8.10
C THR A 298 4.85 -17.31 -8.26
N GLN A 299 5.62 -16.31 -7.87
CA GLN A 299 7.09 -16.36 -7.82
C GLN A 299 7.52 -16.83 -6.43
N LYS A 300 8.32 -17.87 -6.36
CA LYS A 300 8.97 -18.34 -5.11
C LYS A 300 10.46 -18.41 -5.31
N LEU A 301 11.23 -17.96 -4.32
CA LEU A 301 12.64 -18.27 -4.24
C LEU A 301 12.80 -19.79 -4.22
N ALA A 302 13.81 -20.29 -4.93
CA ALA A 302 14.11 -21.71 -4.94
C ALA A 302 14.63 -22.15 -3.56
N GLU A 303 13.78 -22.66 -2.69
CA GLU A 303 14.13 -23.20 -1.38
C GLU A 303 14.50 -24.69 -1.49
N PRO A 304 15.39 -25.22 -0.62
CA PRO A 304 15.83 -26.61 -0.69
C PRO A 304 14.70 -27.65 -0.62
N ASP A 305 13.64 -27.33 0.14
CA ASP A 305 12.44 -28.14 0.36
C ASP A 305 11.29 -27.85 -0.63
N THR A 306 11.53 -26.95 -1.59
CA THR A 306 10.54 -26.66 -2.63
C THR A 306 10.28 -27.91 -3.47
N VAL A 307 9.06 -28.44 -3.40
CA VAL A 307 8.61 -29.57 -4.23
C VAL A 307 8.18 -29.06 -5.60
N MET A 308 8.76 -29.67 -6.66
CA MET A 308 8.45 -29.34 -8.04
C MET A 308 7.08 -29.89 -8.44
N GLN A 309 6.32 -29.08 -9.18
CA GLN A 309 4.99 -29.43 -9.70
C GLN A 309 4.97 -29.33 -11.23
N GLU A 310 3.92 -29.90 -11.81
CA GLU A 310 3.68 -29.78 -13.24
C GLU A 310 3.53 -28.30 -13.65
N GLN A 311 4.05 -27.95 -14.82
CA GLN A 311 4.04 -26.60 -15.39
C GLN A 311 4.88 -25.57 -14.60
N ASP A 312 5.66 -25.98 -13.57
CA ASP A 312 6.61 -25.08 -12.94
C ASP A 312 7.67 -24.63 -13.95
N VAL A 313 7.98 -23.34 -13.94
CA VAL A 313 9.05 -22.75 -14.74
C VAL A 313 10.23 -22.42 -13.81
N LEU A 314 11.34 -23.11 -14.00
CA LEU A 314 12.56 -22.89 -13.26
C LEU A 314 13.42 -21.83 -13.96
N TYR A 315 13.92 -20.89 -13.20
CA TYR A 315 14.93 -19.94 -13.63
C TYR A 315 16.28 -20.41 -13.13
N VAL A 316 17.13 -20.83 -14.07
CA VAL A 316 18.40 -21.49 -13.78
C VAL A 316 19.55 -20.68 -14.34
N THR A 317 20.63 -20.53 -13.56
CA THR A 317 21.88 -19.90 -14.03
C THR A 317 22.99 -20.93 -14.12
N GLY A 318 23.76 -20.84 -15.19
CA GLY A 318 24.93 -21.69 -15.46
C GLY A 318 25.35 -21.69 -16.91
N GLU A 319 26.27 -22.59 -17.26
CA GLU A 319 26.73 -22.77 -18.63
C GLU A 319 25.68 -23.49 -19.48
N VAL A 320 25.55 -23.09 -20.74
CA VAL A 320 24.53 -23.62 -21.67
C VAL A 320 24.55 -25.15 -21.72
N GLU A 321 25.74 -25.73 -21.92
CA GLU A 321 25.92 -27.19 -22.02
C GLU A 321 25.43 -27.93 -20.75
N SER A 322 25.62 -27.32 -19.58
CA SER A 322 25.15 -27.89 -18.32
C SER A 322 23.63 -27.77 -18.17
N VAL A 323 23.05 -26.69 -18.68
CA VAL A 323 21.61 -26.48 -18.69
C VAL A 323 20.92 -27.44 -19.66
N GLU A 324 21.46 -27.63 -20.86
CA GLU A 324 20.96 -28.59 -21.84
C GLU A 324 20.97 -30.02 -21.27
N ARG A 325 22.09 -30.46 -20.68
CA ARG A 325 22.18 -31.77 -20.04
C ARG A 325 21.15 -31.93 -18.90
N PHE A 326 20.97 -30.91 -18.08
CA PHE A 326 19.95 -30.94 -17.03
C PHE A 326 18.54 -31.01 -17.62
N ALA A 327 18.27 -30.29 -18.69
CA ALA A 327 16.96 -30.30 -19.38
C ALA A 327 16.70 -31.68 -20.02
N GLU A 328 17.69 -32.31 -20.64
CA GLU A 328 17.56 -33.64 -21.23
C GLU A 328 17.34 -34.72 -20.16
N ASP A 329 18.13 -34.72 -19.08
CA ASP A 329 18.06 -35.74 -18.01
C ASP A 329 16.72 -35.74 -17.28
N TYR A 330 16.08 -34.58 -17.19
CA TYR A 330 14.79 -34.43 -16.49
C TYR A 330 13.59 -34.14 -17.42
N LEU A 331 13.77 -34.22 -18.74
CA LEU A 331 12.75 -33.99 -19.76
C LEU A 331 12.08 -32.61 -19.57
N LEU A 332 12.89 -31.54 -19.53
CA LEU A 332 12.42 -30.17 -19.37
C LEU A 332 12.40 -29.46 -20.73
N GLU A 333 11.39 -28.62 -20.94
CA GLU A 333 11.31 -27.77 -22.11
C GLU A 333 12.13 -26.49 -21.92
N MET A 334 13.08 -26.21 -22.79
CA MET A 334 13.82 -24.95 -22.82
C MET A 334 12.97 -23.87 -23.49
N LEU A 335 12.64 -22.79 -22.75
CA LEU A 335 11.79 -21.70 -23.26
C LEU A 335 12.57 -20.61 -23.98
N ASP A 336 13.89 -20.54 -23.82
CA ASP A 336 14.75 -19.45 -24.29
C ASP A 336 15.57 -19.76 -25.54
N GLY A 337 15.37 -20.94 -26.16
CA GLY A 337 16.15 -21.40 -27.31
C GLY A 337 17.50 -22.01 -26.90
N HIS A 338 18.20 -22.57 -27.86
CA HIS A 338 19.45 -23.34 -27.65
C HIS A 338 20.72 -22.49 -27.81
N THR A 339 20.62 -21.18 -28.04
CA THR A 339 21.78 -20.30 -28.21
C THR A 339 21.78 -19.13 -27.22
N THR A 340 22.98 -18.72 -26.80
CA THR A 340 23.18 -17.58 -25.89
C THR A 340 22.60 -16.27 -26.47
N GLU A 341 22.60 -16.12 -27.81
CA GLU A 341 22.04 -14.94 -28.48
C GLU A 341 20.50 -14.95 -28.48
N GLU A 342 19.88 -16.13 -28.62
CA GLU A 342 18.42 -16.29 -28.54
C GLU A 342 17.93 -16.09 -27.11
N ALA A 343 18.62 -16.66 -26.13
CA ALA A 343 18.36 -16.43 -24.71
C ALA A 343 18.49 -14.95 -24.34
N ALA A 344 19.49 -14.25 -24.85
CA ALA A 344 19.66 -12.81 -24.63
C ALA A 344 18.56 -11.95 -25.26
N LYS A 345 17.99 -12.38 -26.40
CA LYS A 345 16.85 -11.71 -27.03
C LYS A 345 15.52 -12.02 -26.34
N ALA A 346 15.33 -13.24 -25.87
CA ALA A 346 14.14 -13.66 -25.12
C ALA A 346 14.09 -13.05 -23.70
N ASN A 347 15.25 -12.82 -23.11
CA ASN A 347 15.44 -12.31 -21.75
C ASN A 347 15.29 -10.77 -21.61
N ASN A 348 14.81 -10.05 -22.60
CA ASN A 348 14.51 -8.63 -22.45
C ASN A 348 13.41 -8.31 -21.44
N SER A 349 12.88 -9.31 -20.72
CA SER A 349 11.88 -9.17 -19.66
C SER A 349 12.17 -10.08 -18.47
N LEU A 350 13.28 -9.85 -17.75
CA LEU A 350 13.36 -10.29 -16.36
C LEU A 350 12.35 -9.49 -15.56
N ASP A 351 11.22 -10.14 -15.26
CA ASP A 351 10.15 -9.53 -14.48
C ASP A 351 10.47 -9.67 -12.99
N PHE A 352 11.04 -8.63 -12.41
CA PHE A 352 11.36 -8.54 -10.97
C PHE A 352 10.13 -8.15 -10.14
N TYR A 353 9.08 -8.94 -10.20
CA TYR A 353 7.82 -8.58 -9.54
C TYR A 353 7.90 -8.66 -8.01
N ASP A 354 7.89 -9.86 -7.46
CA ASP A 354 7.93 -10.10 -6.02
C ASP A 354 9.37 -10.28 -5.52
N ILE A 355 10.25 -10.75 -6.41
CA ILE A 355 11.66 -10.99 -6.18
C ILE A 355 12.46 -9.93 -6.93
N GLY A 356 13.38 -9.28 -6.24
CA GLY A 356 14.25 -8.25 -6.79
C GLY A 356 15.73 -8.59 -6.62
N ILE A 357 16.58 -7.72 -7.17
CA ILE A 357 18.02 -7.74 -6.97
C ILE A 357 18.50 -6.39 -6.42
N ALA A 358 19.53 -6.42 -5.58
CA ALA A 358 20.19 -5.23 -5.05
C ALA A 358 21.69 -5.48 -4.87
N GLU A 359 22.48 -4.42 -4.92
CA GLU A 359 23.89 -4.46 -4.52
C GLU A 359 24.01 -4.10 -3.03
N ILE A 360 24.77 -4.89 -2.27
CA ILE A 360 25.17 -4.57 -0.90
C ILE A 360 26.70 -4.48 -0.82
N VAL A 361 27.22 -3.47 -0.15
CA VAL A 361 28.65 -3.27 0.06
C VAL A 361 29.03 -3.73 1.45
N LEU A 362 29.99 -4.65 1.54
CA LEU A 362 30.48 -5.13 2.82
C LEU A 362 31.34 -4.07 3.50
N MET A 363 30.95 -3.69 4.72
CA MET A 363 31.64 -2.66 5.51
C MET A 363 33.00 -3.16 6.00
N PRO A 364 33.99 -2.25 6.15
CA PRO A 364 35.29 -2.60 6.76
C PRO A 364 35.18 -3.17 8.18
N SER A 365 34.16 -2.73 8.91
CA SER A 365 33.86 -3.14 10.29
C SER A 365 33.06 -4.44 10.38
N SER A 366 32.66 -5.04 9.25
CA SER A 366 31.78 -6.20 9.22
C SER A 366 32.44 -7.44 9.80
N ASN A 367 31.71 -8.16 10.63
CA ASN A 367 32.08 -9.47 11.17
C ASN A 367 32.06 -10.58 10.10
N LEU A 368 31.55 -10.28 8.91
CA LEU A 368 31.48 -11.22 7.78
C LEU A 368 32.72 -11.14 6.89
N ALA A 369 33.60 -10.18 7.09
CA ALA A 369 34.87 -10.10 6.37
C ALA A 369 35.73 -11.35 6.64
N ASN A 370 36.31 -11.92 5.58
CA ASN A 370 37.09 -13.17 5.56
C ASN A 370 36.28 -14.45 5.85
N ARG A 371 34.96 -14.39 5.98
CA ARG A 371 34.10 -15.58 6.00
C ARG A 371 33.66 -15.94 4.58
N THR A 372 33.36 -17.23 4.37
CA THR A 372 32.77 -17.66 3.10
C THR A 372 31.30 -17.20 3.03
N VAL A 373 30.77 -17.04 1.81
CA VAL A 373 29.34 -16.72 1.62
C VAL A 373 28.45 -17.77 2.29
N LYS A 374 28.90 -19.06 2.27
CA LYS A 374 28.20 -20.17 2.90
C LYS A 374 28.17 -20.01 4.43
N ASP A 375 29.28 -19.66 5.06
CA ASP A 375 29.38 -19.49 6.52
C ASP A 375 28.64 -18.25 7.02
N ALA A 376 28.48 -17.26 6.16
CA ALA A 376 27.70 -16.07 6.47
C ALA A 376 26.20 -16.34 6.57
N ASP A 377 25.73 -17.39 5.90
CA ASP A 377 24.34 -17.85 5.89
C ASP A 377 23.33 -16.73 5.64
N LEU A 378 23.60 -15.91 4.61
CA LEU A 378 22.71 -14.81 4.21
C LEU A 378 21.33 -15.31 3.82
N ARG A 379 21.25 -16.54 3.31
CA ARG A 379 19.99 -17.16 2.93
C ARG A 379 19.16 -17.55 4.16
N GLY A 380 19.75 -18.22 5.15
CA GLY A 380 19.02 -18.64 6.36
C GLY A 380 18.60 -17.46 7.24
N LYS A 381 19.45 -16.42 7.32
CA LYS A 381 19.20 -15.27 8.21
C LYS A 381 18.28 -14.20 7.58
N PHE A 382 18.46 -13.93 6.28
CA PHE A 382 17.82 -12.79 5.61
C PHE A 382 16.98 -13.18 4.40
N ASN A 383 16.90 -14.47 4.10
CA ASN A 383 16.15 -15.01 2.96
C ASN A 383 16.58 -14.39 1.62
N VAL A 384 17.90 -14.16 1.44
CA VAL A 384 18.46 -13.62 0.21
C VAL A 384 19.55 -14.53 -0.35
N ASN A 385 19.58 -14.69 -1.67
CA ASN A 385 20.61 -15.42 -2.39
C ASN A 385 21.69 -14.46 -2.88
N VAL A 386 22.97 -14.86 -2.83
CA VAL A 386 24.07 -14.13 -3.46
C VAL A 386 24.23 -14.62 -4.90
N LEU A 387 24.03 -13.73 -5.86
CA LEU A 387 24.15 -14.01 -7.30
C LEU A 387 25.53 -13.72 -7.87
N GLY A 388 26.31 -12.87 -7.20
CA GLY A 388 27.64 -12.48 -7.65
C GLY A 388 28.36 -11.61 -6.65
N ILE A 389 29.67 -11.57 -6.76
CA ILE A 389 30.56 -10.71 -5.99
C ILE A 389 31.34 -9.84 -6.96
N ARG A 390 31.28 -8.52 -6.78
CA ARG A 390 32.13 -7.58 -7.50
C ARG A 390 33.26 -7.14 -6.58
N ARG A 391 34.48 -7.53 -6.92
CA ARG A 391 35.70 -7.20 -6.23
C ARG A 391 36.52 -6.26 -7.10
N LYS A 392 36.64 -5.00 -6.73
CA LYS A 392 37.26 -3.94 -7.55
C LYS A 392 36.53 -3.80 -8.91
N LYS A 393 37.07 -4.41 -9.98
CA LYS A 393 36.49 -4.40 -11.35
C LYS A 393 36.18 -5.79 -11.87
N GLU A 394 36.43 -6.84 -11.09
CA GLU A 394 36.19 -8.23 -11.47
C GLU A 394 34.86 -8.71 -10.91
N TYR A 395 34.13 -9.51 -11.68
CA TYR A 395 32.86 -10.11 -11.31
C TYR A 395 33.06 -11.61 -11.10
N ILE A 396 32.81 -12.09 -9.89
CA ILE A 396 32.87 -13.49 -9.50
C ILE A 396 31.45 -14.00 -9.49
N LEU A 397 31.12 -14.94 -10.37
CA LEU A 397 29.76 -15.48 -10.55
C LEU A 397 29.65 -16.97 -10.29
N GLN A 398 30.79 -17.67 -10.25
CA GLN A 398 30.88 -19.12 -10.04
C GLN A 398 31.39 -19.43 -8.65
N ASP A 399 31.02 -20.59 -8.12
CA ASP A 399 31.42 -21.14 -6.80
C ASP A 399 31.34 -20.14 -5.62
N LEU A 400 30.37 -19.26 -5.66
CA LEU A 400 30.19 -18.19 -4.69
C LEU A 400 30.13 -18.68 -3.23
N GLY A 401 29.62 -19.90 -3.00
CA GLY A 401 29.48 -20.45 -1.65
C GLY A 401 30.80 -20.60 -0.90
N ASN A 402 31.84 -20.93 -1.62
CA ASN A 402 33.18 -21.15 -1.07
C ASN A 402 34.06 -19.90 -1.13
N GLU A 403 33.61 -18.85 -1.82
CA GLU A 403 34.34 -17.60 -1.96
C GLU A 403 34.35 -16.83 -0.64
N LYS A 404 35.52 -16.37 -0.23
CA LYS A 404 35.68 -15.52 0.96
C LYS A 404 35.34 -14.07 0.63
N MET A 405 34.47 -13.50 1.41
CA MET A 405 34.09 -12.08 1.28
C MET A 405 35.18 -11.19 1.88
N HIS A 406 35.54 -10.12 1.19
CA HIS A 406 36.50 -9.13 1.64
C HIS A 406 35.82 -7.78 1.91
N SER A 407 36.40 -7.01 2.79
CA SER A 407 35.97 -5.64 3.04
C SER A 407 35.94 -4.82 1.73
N GLY A 408 34.83 -4.17 1.47
CA GLY A 408 34.61 -3.39 0.25
C GLY A 408 34.15 -4.20 -0.97
N ASP A 409 33.97 -5.52 -0.83
CA ASP A 409 33.30 -6.32 -1.85
C ASP A 409 31.85 -5.87 -1.99
N VAL A 410 31.35 -5.86 -3.22
CA VAL A 410 29.94 -5.59 -3.52
C VAL A 410 29.28 -6.90 -3.88
N LEU A 411 28.32 -7.33 -3.07
CA LEU A 411 27.54 -8.53 -3.31
C LEU A 411 26.27 -8.18 -4.06
N LEU A 412 25.98 -8.85 -5.15
CA LEU A 412 24.68 -8.82 -5.80
C LEU A 412 23.78 -9.85 -5.12
N VAL A 413 22.73 -9.41 -4.47
CA VAL A 413 21.79 -10.26 -3.75
C VAL A 413 20.42 -10.27 -4.42
N GLN A 414 19.75 -11.42 -4.36
CA GLN A 414 18.38 -11.62 -4.82
C GLN A 414 17.51 -12.03 -3.64
N GLY A 415 16.33 -11.46 -3.54
CA GLY A 415 15.37 -11.79 -2.49
C GLY A 415 14.02 -11.14 -2.75
N THR A 416 13.04 -11.36 -1.87
CA THR A 416 11.82 -10.57 -1.92
C THR A 416 12.17 -9.11 -1.62
N TRP A 417 11.39 -8.17 -2.18
CA TRP A 417 11.62 -6.75 -1.91
C TRP A 417 11.55 -6.41 -0.42
N GLN A 418 10.78 -7.18 0.37
CA GLN A 418 10.69 -7.03 1.82
C GLN A 418 11.97 -7.48 2.51
N ASP A 419 12.55 -8.61 2.09
CA ASP A 419 13.79 -9.15 2.66
C ASP A 419 14.98 -8.25 2.30
N ILE A 420 15.05 -7.75 1.06
CA ILE A 420 16.06 -6.77 0.65
C ILE A 420 15.91 -5.46 1.46
N ALA A 421 14.68 -5.03 1.76
CA ALA A 421 14.45 -3.86 2.60
C ALA A 421 14.85 -4.09 4.07
N ARG A 422 14.77 -5.34 4.57
CA ARG A 422 15.29 -5.70 5.91
C ARG A 422 16.80 -5.54 5.97
N LEU A 423 17.53 -5.92 4.91
CA LEU A 423 18.97 -5.71 4.84
C LEU A 423 19.36 -4.23 5.03
N SER A 424 18.53 -3.30 4.59
CA SER A 424 18.78 -1.86 4.76
C SER A 424 18.72 -1.39 6.21
N LYS A 425 18.21 -2.21 7.15
CA LYS A 425 18.13 -1.89 8.58
C LYS A 425 19.34 -2.39 9.38
N GLU A 426 20.16 -3.23 8.77
CA GLU A 426 21.36 -3.81 9.38
C GLU A 426 22.58 -2.97 9.00
N ASP A 427 22.81 -1.87 9.70
CA ASP A 427 23.85 -0.88 9.37
C ASP A 427 25.27 -1.31 9.79
N ALA A 428 25.43 -2.43 10.51
CA ALA A 428 26.71 -2.83 11.09
C ALA A 428 27.62 -3.58 10.10
N ASP A 429 27.04 -4.42 9.23
CA ASP A 429 27.79 -5.35 8.37
C ASP A 429 27.89 -4.89 6.92
N TRP A 430 26.86 -4.21 6.39
CA TRP A 430 26.80 -3.76 5.00
C TRP A 430 25.97 -2.51 4.78
N VAL A 431 26.12 -1.93 3.60
CA VAL A 431 25.27 -0.84 3.09
C VAL A 431 24.59 -1.30 1.82
N VAL A 432 23.26 -1.22 1.78
CA VAL A 432 22.47 -1.50 0.58
C VAL A 432 22.58 -0.32 -0.38
N LEU A 433 23.04 -0.56 -1.61
CA LEU A 433 23.13 0.46 -2.63
C LEU A 433 21.79 0.63 -3.35
N GLY A 434 21.40 1.88 -3.55
CA GLY A 434 20.13 2.22 -4.19
C GLY A 434 18.95 2.26 -3.21
N GLN A 435 17.75 2.20 -3.77
CA GLN A 435 16.50 2.25 -3.01
C GLN A 435 15.59 1.08 -3.45
N PRO A 436 15.77 -0.11 -2.87
CA PRO A 436 15.08 -1.33 -3.31
C PRO A 436 13.56 -1.20 -3.37
N LEU A 437 12.94 -0.54 -2.38
CA LEU A 437 11.50 -0.30 -2.35
C LEU A 437 11.03 0.62 -3.48
N ASN A 438 11.85 1.59 -3.88
CA ASN A 438 11.53 2.46 -5.01
C ASN A 438 11.68 1.74 -6.36
N GLU A 439 12.62 0.80 -6.47
CA GLU A 439 12.73 -0.06 -7.66
C GLU A 439 11.54 -1.02 -7.74
N ALA A 440 11.11 -1.61 -6.61
CA ALA A 440 9.90 -2.43 -6.54
C ALA A 440 8.65 -1.67 -7.02
N ALA A 441 8.52 -0.41 -6.64
CA ALA A 441 7.40 0.45 -7.07
C ALA A 441 7.43 0.80 -8.58
N LYS A 442 8.57 0.63 -9.26
CA LYS A 442 8.68 0.86 -10.72
C LYS A 442 8.17 -0.32 -11.54
N VAL A 443 8.07 -1.50 -10.96
CA VAL A 443 7.65 -2.72 -11.66
C VAL A 443 6.12 -2.80 -11.66
N THR A 444 5.51 -2.45 -12.77
CA THR A 444 4.05 -2.37 -12.95
C THR A 444 3.57 -3.25 -14.11
N LEU A 445 2.31 -3.68 -14.04
CA LEU A 445 1.65 -4.48 -15.09
C LEU A 445 1.11 -3.53 -16.20
N ASP A 446 1.99 -2.77 -16.85
CA ASP A 446 1.60 -1.67 -17.76
C ASP A 446 0.66 -2.11 -18.89
N TYR A 447 0.74 -3.35 -19.33
CA TYR A 447 -0.14 -3.91 -20.36
C TYR A 447 -1.60 -4.09 -19.89
N LYS A 448 -1.85 -4.09 -18.57
CA LYS A 448 -3.19 -4.15 -17.98
C LYS A 448 -3.78 -2.77 -17.65
N ALA A 449 -3.00 -1.71 -17.79
CA ALA A 449 -3.46 -0.34 -17.50
C ALA A 449 -4.76 0.05 -18.26
N PRO A 450 -4.95 -0.27 -19.55
CA PRO A 450 -6.21 0.07 -20.24
C PRO A 450 -7.41 -0.72 -19.69
N VAL A 451 -7.21 -1.96 -19.25
CA VAL A 451 -8.28 -2.78 -18.63
C VAL A 451 -8.67 -2.19 -17.28
N ALA A 452 -7.69 -1.83 -16.45
CA ALA A 452 -7.95 -1.17 -15.17
C ALA A 452 -8.67 0.18 -15.35
N ALA A 453 -8.27 0.96 -16.37
CA ALA A 453 -8.95 2.21 -16.71
C ALA A 453 -10.42 1.99 -17.11
N ALA A 454 -10.69 0.99 -17.94
CA ALA A 454 -12.06 0.67 -18.38
C ALA A 454 -12.95 0.25 -17.21
N ILE A 455 -12.43 -0.61 -16.30
CA ILE A 455 -13.18 -1.05 -15.12
C ILE A 455 -13.42 0.14 -14.16
N MET A 456 -12.42 1.01 -13.95
CA MET A 456 -12.58 2.21 -13.13
C MET A 456 -13.64 3.15 -13.71
N VAL A 457 -13.61 3.41 -15.02
CA VAL A 457 -14.63 4.24 -15.69
C VAL A 457 -16.00 3.60 -15.56
N LEU A 458 -16.12 2.29 -15.77
CA LEU A 458 -17.38 1.55 -15.57
C LEU A 458 -17.91 1.73 -14.14
N MET A 459 -17.06 1.57 -13.12
CA MET A 459 -17.44 1.78 -11.72
C MET A 459 -17.98 3.20 -11.50
N VAL A 460 -17.28 4.22 -11.99
CA VAL A 460 -17.70 5.63 -11.84
C VAL A 460 -19.03 5.86 -12.57
N VAL A 461 -19.20 5.33 -13.77
CA VAL A 461 -20.46 5.43 -14.52
C VAL A 461 -21.62 4.80 -13.74
N MET A 462 -21.41 3.60 -13.17
CA MET A 462 -22.42 2.93 -12.35
C MET A 462 -22.76 3.70 -11.06
N MET A 463 -21.84 4.51 -10.53
CA MET A 463 -22.06 5.32 -9.32
C MET A 463 -22.67 6.71 -9.62
N VAL A 464 -22.49 7.24 -10.82
CA VAL A 464 -22.88 8.60 -11.19
C VAL A 464 -24.26 8.62 -11.84
N PHE A 465 -24.59 7.59 -12.62
CA PHE A 465 -25.81 7.57 -13.43
C PHE A 465 -26.90 6.71 -12.78
N ASP A 466 -27.97 7.32 -12.31
CA ASP A 466 -29.11 6.69 -11.63
C ASP A 466 -29.94 5.76 -12.53
N PHE A 467 -29.72 5.77 -13.86
CA PHE A 467 -30.41 4.84 -14.76
C PHE A 467 -29.97 3.38 -14.61
N ILE A 468 -28.84 3.14 -13.93
CA ILE A 468 -28.38 1.82 -13.54
C ILE A 468 -28.77 1.61 -12.06
N PRO A 469 -29.77 0.78 -11.75
CA PRO A 469 -30.25 0.61 -10.37
C PRO A 469 -29.30 -0.27 -9.55
N VAL A 470 -28.07 0.18 -9.36
CA VAL A 470 -27.02 -0.52 -8.62
C VAL A 470 -26.55 0.36 -7.47
N ALA A 471 -26.67 -0.16 -6.24
CA ALA A 471 -26.16 0.54 -5.08
C ALA A 471 -24.63 0.79 -5.22
N PRO A 472 -24.11 1.94 -4.74
CA PRO A 472 -22.68 2.28 -4.84
C PRO A 472 -21.75 1.19 -4.30
N VAL A 473 -22.12 0.54 -3.21
CA VAL A 473 -21.34 -0.59 -2.64
C VAL A 473 -21.23 -1.74 -3.63
N THR A 474 -22.30 -2.06 -4.33
CA THR A 474 -22.33 -3.15 -5.33
C THR A 474 -21.47 -2.79 -6.55
N ALA A 475 -21.54 -1.55 -7.03
CA ALA A 475 -20.70 -1.08 -8.13
C ALA A 475 -19.21 -1.22 -7.82
N VAL A 476 -18.80 -0.82 -6.62
CA VAL A 476 -17.41 -0.94 -6.14
C VAL A 476 -17.00 -2.40 -5.98
N MET A 477 -17.87 -3.26 -5.44
CA MET A 477 -17.57 -4.69 -5.29
C MET A 477 -17.42 -5.38 -6.64
N ILE A 478 -18.29 -5.08 -7.60
CA ILE A 478 -18.18 -5.58 -8.99
C ILE A 478 -16.84 -5.15 -9.58
N ALA A 479 -16.48 -3.87 -9.46
CA ALA A 479 -15.20 -3.36 -9.96
C ALA A 479 -14.01 -4.05 -9.31
N GLY A 480 -14.02 -4.22 -7.98
CA GLY A 480 -12.96 -4.90 -7.24
C GLY A 480 -12.78 -6.35 -7.71
N VAL A 481 -13.88 -7.10 -7.85
CA VAL A 481 -13.86 -8.48 -8.36
C VAL A 481 -13.38 -8.53 -9.81
N LEU A 482 -13.86 -7.65 -10.67
CA LEU A 482 -13.40 -7.57 -12.06
C LEU A 482 -11.91 -7.26 -12.17
N MET A 483 -11.36 -6.37 -11.31
CA MET A 483 -9.91 -6.08 -11.27
C MET A 483 -9.09 -7.34 -10.96
N VAL A 484 -9.57 -8.19 -10.04
CA VAL A 484 -8.90 -9.45 -9.69
C VAL A 484 -9.02 -10.47 -10.83
N ILE A 485 -10.22 -10.71 -11.35
CA ILE A 485 -10.49 -11.71 -12.39
C ILE A 485 -9.76 -11.37 -13.70
N THR A 486 -9.71 -10.09 -14.09
CA THR A 486 -9.04 -9.66 -15.32
C THR A 486 -7.51 -9.65 -15.22
N GLY A 487 -6.95 -9.99 -14.04
CA GLY A 487 -5.51 -10.06 -13.82
C GLY A 487 -4.85 -8.67 -13.75
N CYS A 488 -5.57 -7.66 -13.24
CA CYS A 488 -4.97 -6.38 -12.84
C CYS A 488 -4.11 -6.53 -11.58
N PHE A 489 -4.26 -7.65 -10.88
CA PHE A 489 -3.36 -8.11 -9.83
C PHE A 489 -2.62 -9.37 -10.29
N ARG A 490 -1.45 -9.59 -9.73
CA ARG A 490 -0.64 -10.78 -10.02
C ARG A 490 -1.26 -12.05 -9.46
N ASN A 491 -1.81 -11.93 -8.25
CA ASN A 491 -2.53 -12.98 -7.53
C ASN A 491 -3.56 -12.35 -6.58
N VAL A 492 -4.43 -13.18 -6.03
CA VAL A 492 -5.48 -12.75 -5.10
C VAL A 492 -4.87 -12.16 -3.81
N GLU A 493 -3.75 -12.74 -3.33
CA GLU A 493 -3.05 -12.25 -2.13
C GLU A 493 -2.53 -10.82 -2.33
N ALA A 494 -2.08 -10.47 -3.54
CA ALA A 494 -1.66 -9.11 -3.85
C ALA A 494 -2.82 -8.12 -3.73
N ALA A 495 -4.05 -8.53 -4.08
CA ALA A 495 -5.23 -7.70 -3.87
C ALA A 495 -5.54 -7.52 -2.37
N TYR A 496 -5.49 -8.60 -1.58
CA TYR A 496 -5.70 -8.53 -0.12
C TYR A 496 -4.66 -7.66 0.58
N LYS A 497 -3.40 -7.66 0.13
CA LYS A 497 -2.33 -6.81 0.67
C LYS A 497 -2.54 -5.31 0.42
N THR A 498 -3.39 -4.93 -0.54
CA THR A 498 -3.72 -3.51 -0.77
C THR A 498 -4.75 -2.97 0.21
N ILE A 499 -5.47 -3.85 0.91
CA ILE A 499 -6.50 -3.47 1.88
C ILE A 499 -5.81 -2.97 3.15
N ASN A 500 -6.12 -1.74 3.55
CA ASN A 500 -5.67 -1.20 4.83
C ASN A 500 -6.61 -1.69 5.95
N TRP A 501 -6.28 -2.86 6.50
CA TRP A 501 -7.06 -3.49 7.57
C TRP A 501 -7.16 -2.66 8.83
N GLU A 502 -6.13 -1.89 9.16
CA GLU A 502 -6.18 -0.97 10.30
C GLU A 502 -7.30 0.05 10.15
N THR A 503 -7.43 0.64 8.95
CA THR A 503 -8.52 1.57 8.64
C THR A 503 -9.89 0.87 8.68
N ILE A 504 -10.00 -0.33 8.12
CA ILE A 504 -11.27 -1.08 8.09
C ILE A 504 -11.74 -1.42 9.51
N VAL A 505 -10.86 -1.97 10.34
CA VAL A 505 -11.18 -2.33 11.74
C VAL A 505 -11.49 -1.10 12.58
N LEU A 506 -10.74 -0.01 12.38
CA LEU A 506 -11.03 1.27 13.03
C LEU A 506 -12.47 1.74 12.75
N PHE A 507 -12.87 1.75 11.48
CA PHE A 507 -14.23 2.18 11.10
C PHE A 507 -15.28 1.23 11.66
N ALA A 508 -15.12 -0.06 11.42
CA ALA A 508 -16.08 -1.06 11.87
C ALA A 508 -16.27 -1.05 13.41
N GLY A 509 -15.18 -0.77 14.16
CA GLY A 509 -15.21 -0.69 15.61
C GLY A 509 -15.77 0.62 16.16
N MET A 510 -15.62 1.74 15.39
CA MET A 510 -16.06 3.05 15.87
C MET A 510 -17.47 3.45 15.40
N LEU A 511 -17.98 2.90 14.30
CA LEU A 511 -19.34 3.20 13.82
C LEU A 511 -20.42 2.92 14.87
N PRO A 512 -20.37 1.81 15.65
CA PRO A 512 -21.34 1.57 16.70
C PRO A 512 -21.29 2.58 17.86
N MET A 513 -20.20 3.37 17.99
CA MET A 513 -20.11 4.45 18.98
C MET A 513 -21.17 5.53 18.74
N SER A 514 -21.49 5.83 17.48
CA SER A 514 -22.56 6.79 17.16
C SER A 514 -23.92 6.30 17.64
N LEU A 515 -24.20 5.00 17.47
CA LEU A 515 -25.42 4.37 17.99
C LEU A 515 -25.45 4.39 19.54
N ALA A 516 -24.29 4.16 20.18
CA ALA A 516 -24.18 4.24 21.63
C ALA A 516 -24.44 5.67 22.15
N LEU A 517 -23.91 6.69 21.47
CA LEU A 517 -24.16 8.10 21.81
C LEU A 517 -25.63 8.46 21.68
N GLU A 518 -26.30 7.99 20.64
CA GLU A 518 -27.73 8.22 20.40
C GLU A 518 -28.58 7.50 21.46
N LYS A 519 -28.36 6.21 21.69
CA LYS A 519 -29.11 5.41 22.68
C LYS A 519 -29.00 5.93 24.11
N THR A 520 -27.86 6.49 24.49
CA THR A 520 -27.61 7.00 25.83
C THR A 520 -28.04 8.46 26.00
N GLY A 521 -28.47 9.15 24.92
CA GLY A 521 -28.77 10.57 24.93
C GLY A 521 -27.54 11.49 25.03
N ALA A 522 -26.33 10.91 24.92
CA ALA A 522 -25.09 11.68 24.98
C ALA A 522 -24.94 12.62 23.77
N SER A 523 -25.42 12.20 22.61
CA SER A 523 -25.46 13.02 21.38
C SER A 523 -26.30 14.28 21.58
N GLU A 524 -27.50 14.13 22.14
CA GLU A 524 -28.41 15.24 22.42
C GLU A 524 -27.81 16.21 23.47
N TYR A 525 -27.18 15.68 24.50
CA TYR A 525 -26.50 16.48 25.51
C TYR A 525 -25.35 17.32 24.94
N ILE A 526 -24.51 16.72 24.09
CA ILE A 526 -23.40 17.41 23.41
C ILE A 526 -23.96 18.50 22.46
N SER A 527 -24.94 18.14 21.64
CA SER A 527 -25.57 19.06 20.68
C SER A 527 -26.21 20.26 21.38
N ASN A 528 -27.01 20.03 22.41
CA ASN A 528 -27.63 21.12 23.17
C ASN A 528 -26.58 22.02 23.86
N SER A 529 -25.49 21.46 24.36
CA SER A 529 -24.39 22.24 24.94
C SER A 529 -23.69 23.11 23.90
N LEU A 530 -23.47 22.60 22.70
CA LEU A 530 -22.89 23.35 21.59
C LEU A 530 -23.84 24.44 21.05
N VAL A 531 -25.10 24.10 20.88
CA VAL A 531 -26.13 25.07 20.41
C VAL A 531 -26.32 26.17 21.44
N THR A 532 -26.35 25.85 22.73
CA THR A 532 -26.49 26.87 23.78
C THR A 532 -25.27 27.78 23.87
N GLY A 533 -24.06 27.21 23.68
CA GLY A 533 -22.80 27.97 23.77
C GLY A 533 -22.51 28.81 22.51
N LEU A 534 -22.65 28.23 21.32
CA LEU A 534 -22.26 28.85 20.04
C LEU A 534 -23.44 29.26 19.18
N GLY A 535 -24.59 28.58 19.29
CA GLY A 535 -25.76 28.81 18.45
C GLY A 535 -26.43 30.18 18.66
N SER A 536 -26.25 30.81 19.84
CA SER A 536 -26.71 32.17 20.12
C SER A 536 -26.07 33.22 19.18
N TYR A 537 -24.92 32.91 18.59
CA TYR A 537 -24.20 33.77 17.64
C TYR A 537 -24.53 33.48 16.18
N GLY A 538 -25.43 32.51 15.91
CA GLY A 538 -25.91 32.16 14.59
C GLY A 538 -25.24 30.93 13.96
N PRO A 539 -25.84 30.36 12.89
CA PRO A 539 -25.38 29.08 12.29
C PRO A 539 -23.97 29.16 11.68
N ILE A 540 -23.53 30.32 11.22
CA ILE A 540 -22.18 30.51 10.67
C ILE A 540 -21.12 30.36 11.75
N VAL A 541 -21.37 30.87 12.96
CA VAL A 541 -20.43 30.76 14.08
C VAL A 541 -20.37 29.32 14.60
N LEU A 542 -21.49 28.62 14.64
CA LEU A 542 -21.55 27.20 14.97
C LEU A 542 -20.73 26.37 13.97
N MET A 543 -20.96 26.58 12.68
CA MET A 543 -20.21 25.91 11.60
C MET A 543 -18.69 26.20 11.68
N ALA A 544 -18.33 27.47 11.94
CA ALA A 544 -16.93 27.87 12.11
C ALA A 544 -16.31 27.21 13.36
N GLY A 545 -17.05 27.05 14.44
CA GLY A 545 -16.61 26.34 15.65
C GLY A 545 -16.34 24.87 15.40
N ILE A 546 -17.26 24.17 14.72
CA ILE A 546 -17.10 22.77 14.32
C ILE A 546 -15.87 22.61 13.40
N TYR A 547 -15.74 23.51 12.39
CA TYR A 547 -14.60 23.50 11.48
C TYR A 547 -13.27 23.68 12.22
N PHE A 548 -13.20 24.68 13.11
CA PHE A 548 -11.98 24.97 13.85
C PHE A 548 -11.59 23.82 14.79
N THR A 549 -12.57 23.26 15.50
CA THR A 549 -12.35 22.10 16.39
C THR A 549 -11.86 20.90 15.59
N THR A 550 -12.51 20.59 14.46
CA THR A 550 -12.13 19.49 13.58
C THR A 550 -10.72 19.71 13.03
N SER A 551 -10.40 20.93 12.58
CA SER A 551 -9.08 21.30 12.06
C SER A 551 -7.99 21.16 13.13
N LEU A 552 -8.28 21.56 14.37
CA LEU A 552 -7.35 21.40 15.49
C LEU A 552 -7.11 19.92 15.81
N MET A 553 -8.16 19.11 15.85
CA MET A 553 -8.06 17.68 16.12
C MET A 553 -7.19 16.95 15.07
N THR A 554 -7.35 17.27 13.79
CA THR A 554 -6.57 16.62 12.72
C THR A 554 -5.07 16.95 12.76
N MET A 555 -4.66 17.95 13.54
CA MET A 555 -3.22 18.21 13.76
C MET A 555 -2.56 17.14 14.65
N PHE A 556 -3.34 16.43 15.46
CA PHE A 556 -2.85 15.44 16.43
C PHE A 556 -3.24 14.01 16.08
N ILE A 557 -4.37 13.82 15.40
CA ILE A 557 -4.91 12.51 15.03
C ILE A 557 -5.17 12.44 13.53
N SER A 558 -5.32 11.21 13.00
CA SER A 558 -5.56 11.04 11.56
C SER A 558 -6.91 11.62 11.14
N ASN A 559 -7.00 12.09 9.88
CA ASN A 559 -8.24 12.64 9.31
C ASN A 559 -9.43 11.68 9.44
N THR A 560 -9.16 10.39 9.27
CA THR A 560 -10.15 9.31 9.38
C THR A 560 -10.75 9.24 10.78
N VAL A 561 -9.91 9.19 11.82
CA VAL A 561 -10.34 9.15 13.22
C VAL A 561 -11.12 10.43 13.57
N THR A 562 -10.62 11.58 13.15
CA THR A 562 -11.29 12.87 13.38
C THR A 562 -12.70 12.86 12.77
N ALA A 563 -12.86 12.39 11.54
CA ALA A 563 -14.17 12.33 10.89
C ALA A 563 -15.14 11.42 11.65
N VAL A 564 -14.67 10.24 12.10
CA VAL A 564 -15.50 9.30 12.86
C VAL A 564 -15.95 9.88 14.21
N LEU A 565 -15.08 10.61 14.90
CA LEU A 565 -15.41 11.24 16.17
C LEU A 565 -16.33 12.46 16.02
N MET A 566 -16.09 13.27 14.99
CA MET A 566 -16.80 14.53 14.80
C MET A 566 -18.14 14.40 14.06
N ALA A 567 -18.31 13.36 13.23
CA ALA A 567 -19.53 13.17 12.46
C ALA A 567 -20.80 13.12 13.33
N PRO A 568 -20.88 12.29 14.39
CA PRO A 568 -22.09 12.26 15.25
C PRO A 568 -22.26 13.52 16.12
N ILE A 569 -21.22 14.34 16.28
CA ILE A 569 -21.29 15.60 17.04
C ILE A 569 -21.77 16.73 16.14
N ALA A 570 -21.42 16.69 14.85
CA ALA A 570 -21.77 17.74 13.89
C ALA A 570 -23.20 17.61 13.33
N LEU A 571 -23.75 16.40 13.35
CA LEU A 571 -25.14 16.08 12.96
C LEU A 571 -26.10 16.26 14.13
#